data_e20a91c63977cdf059621ced94b14aeb
#
_entry.id   e20a91c63977cdf059621ced94b14aeb
#
_cell.length_a   1.000
_cell.length_b   1.000
_cell.length_c   1.000
_cell.angle_alpha   90.00
_cell.angle_beta   90.00
_cell.angle_gamma   90.00
#
_symmetry.space_group_name_H-M   'P 1'
#
loop_
_entity.id
_entity.type
_entity.pdbx_description
1 polymer ?
#
loop_
_entity_poly.entity_id
_entity_poly.type
_entity_poly.pdbx_seq_one_letter_code
_entity_poly.pdbx_strand_id
1 'polypeptide(L)'
;MNYKILEKKITKWQFTFTQVKREGDVAIYEQRKKDNDEFIAFEVIKISKHDGYEIAGNKVEPAEMYPSNELWGTYGFTYPNIESAKIKYEELKKKKFEDNKKISGVTNQFIMELPDKEFTIKDLAKEYGKSNSYIYNQLMERDDWVISREIKGGRGKPTKVYKRK
;
A
#
# COMPACT_ATOMS: atom_id res chain seq x y z
N MET A 1 17.42 4.90 -16.47
CA MET A 1 17.08 5.87 -15.39
C MET A 1 17.97 5.61 -14.20
N ASN A 2 18.57 6.65 -13.64
CA ASN A 2 19.34 6.53 -12.39
C ASN A 2 18.38 6.81 -11.21
N TYR A 3 18.19 5.84 -10.34
CA TYR A 3 17.43 6.02 -9.11
C TYR A 3 18.35 6.44 -7.96
N LYS A 4 17.89 7.38 -7.13
CA LYS A 4 18.55 7.64 -5.84
C LYS A 4 18.47 6.37 -5.00
N ILE A 5 19.61 5.80 -4.66
CA ILE A 5 19.68 4.53 -3.91
C ILE A 5 19.26 4.75 -2.47
N LEU A 6 18.53 3.80 -1.92
CA LEU A 6 18.11 3.82 -0.51
C LEU A 6 19.33 3.83 0.41
N GLU A 7 19.33 4.74 1.36
CA GLU A 7 20.47 4.98 2.25
C GLU A 7 20.73 3.77 3.16
N LYS A 8 22.02 3.50 3.41
CA LYS A 8 22.45 2.43 4.35
C LYS A 8 22.08 2.75 5.80
N LYS A 9 21.94 4.02 6.14
CA LYS A 9 21.50 4.46 7.46
C LYS A 9 20.35 5.44 7.31
N ILE A 10 19.20 5.09 7.87
CA ILE A 10 17.96 5.85 7.80
C ILE A 10 17.56 6.23 9.22
N THR A 11 17.18 7.47 9.44
CA THR A 11 16.62 7.93 10.71
C THR A 11 15.16 8.33 10.49
N LYS A 12 14.23 7.66 11.19
CA LYS A 12 12.82 7.98 11.18
C LYS A 12 12.27 8.01 12.60
N TRP A 13 11.65 9.12 12.98
CA TRP A 13 11.09 9.33 14.32
C TRP A 13 12.17 9.12 15.39
N GLN A 14 11.93 8.19 16.30
CA GLN A 14 12.81 7.83 17.41
C GLN A 14 13.75 6.66 17.11
N PHE A 15 13.81 6.20 15.84
CA PHE A 15 14.59 5.03 15.46
C PHE A 15 15.65 5.34 14.42
N THR A 16 16.73 4.58 14.49
CA THR A 16 17.76 4.49 13.47
C THR A 16 17.73 3.09 12.87
N PHE A 17 17.77 3.02 11.56
CA PHE A 17 17.80 1.78 10.78
C PHE A 17 19.14 1.70 10.07
N THR A 18 19.93 0.67 10.36
CA THR A 18 21.24 0.44 9.73
C THR A 18 21.17 -0.80 8.85
N GLN A 19 21.54 -0.67 7.58
CA GLN A 19 21.52 -1.77 6.63
C GLN A 19 22.59 -2.81 6.99
N VAL A 20 22.13 -4.02 7.31
CA VAL A 20 23.01 -5.18 7.67
C VAL A 20 23.36 -5.98 6.43
N LYS A 21 22.38 -6.19 5.54
CA LYS A 21 22.55 -6.97 4.31
C LYS A 21 21.66 -6.43 3.21
N ARG A 22 22.15 -6.46 1.98
CA ARG A 22 21.35 -6.14 0.79
C ARG A 22 21.84 -6.91 -0.42
N GLU A 23 20.90 -7.38 -1.24
CA GLU A 23 21.14 -7.94 -2.56
C GLU A 23 19.97 -7.55 -3.47
N GLY A 24 20.27 -6.80 -4.52
CA GLY A 24 19.27 -6.26 -5.41
C GLY A 24 18.28 -5.35 -4.67
N ASP A 25 17.01 -5.75 -4.68
CA ASP A 25 15.88 -5.02 -4.10
C ASP A 25 15.41 -5.59 -2.74
N VAL A 26 16.15 -6.53 -2.17
CA VAL A 26 15.88 -7.07 -0.82
C VAL A 26 16.97 -6.65 0.15
N ALA A 27 16.59 -6.16 1.33
CA ALA A 27 17.53 -5.75 2.36
C ALA A 27 17.09 -6.15 3.77
N ILE A 28 18.07 -6.26 4.67
CA ILE A 28 17.85 -6.37 6.12
C ILE A 28 18.38 -5.10 6.76
N TYR A 29 17.56 -4.46 7.58
CA TYR A 29 17.94 -3.34 8.42
C TYR A 29 17.83 -3.72 9.88
N GLU A 30 18.80 -3.29 10.67
CA GLU A 30 18.76 -3.36 12.13
C GLU A 30 18.13 -2.07 12.64
N GLN A 31 17.09 -2.18 13.44
CA GLN A 31 16.39 -1.08 14.07
C GLN A 31 16.87 -0.88 15.51
N ARG A 32 17.27 0.33 15.84
CA ARG A 32 17.68 0.75 17.17
C ARG A 32 16.98 2.03 17.60
N LYS A 33 16.84 2.26 18.91
CA LYS A 33 16.43 3.57 19.43
C LYS A 33 17.53 4.59 19.17
N LYS A 34 17.13 5.79 18.81
CA LYS A 34 18.05 6.88 18.49
C LYS A 34 18.75 7.46 19.73
N ASP A 35 18.08 7.49 20.86
CA ASP A 35 18.52 8.12 22.11
C ASP A 35 19.54 7.30 22.91
N ASN A 36 19.37 6.00 22.94
CA ASN A 36 20.19 5.10 23.78
C ASN A 36 20.80 3.92 23.02
N ASP A 37 20.66 3.88 21.69
CA ASP A 37 21.15 2.82 20.80
C ASP A 37 20.66 1.41 21.16
N GLU A 38 19.54 1.31 21.89
CA GLU A 38 18.93 0.04 22.27
C GLU A 38 18.43 -0.70 21.02
N PHE A 39 18.82 -1.97 20.88
CA PHE A 39 18.31 -2.84 19.83
C PHE A 39 16.80 -3.07 19.98
N ILE A 40 16.08 -2.97 18.87
CA ILE A 40 14.63 -3.21 18.83
C ILE A 40 14.30 -4.45 18.00
N ALA A 41 14.72 -4.49 16.73
CA ALA A 41 14.37 -5.57 15.82
C ALA A 41 15.26 -5.57 14.56
N PHE A 42 15.10 -6.60 13.76
CA PHE A 42 15.53 -6.61 12.36
C PHE A 42 14.31 -6.43 11.44
N GLU A 43 14.43 -5.58 10.45
CA GLU A 43 13.42 -5.39 9.41
C GLU A 43 13.93 -5.93 8.08
N VAL A 44 13.18 -6.87 7.51
CA VAL A 44 13.44 -7.41 6.18
C VAL A 44 12.51 -6.71 5.22
N ILE A 45 13.08 -6.06 4.21
CA ILE A 45 12.29 -5.26 3.29
C ILE A 45 12.52 -5.64 1.83
N LYS A 46 11.45 -5.51 1.03
CA LYS A 46 11.51 -5.43 -0.42
C LYS A 46 11.49 -3.96 -0.80
N ILE A 47 12.58 -3.50 -1.41
CA ILE A 47 12.75 -2.12 -1.86
C ILE A 47 11.91 -1.92 -3.12
N SER A 48 11.08 -0.90 -3.13
CA SER A 48 10.36 -0.44 -4.31
C SER A 48 11.04 0.77 -4.95
N LYS A 49 10.59 1.19 -6.12
CA LYS A 49 11.11 2.34 -6.86
C LYS A 49 9.96 3.20 -7.36
N HIS A 50 10.18 4.50 -7.41
CA HIS A 50 9.30 5.42 -8.12
C HIS A 50 10.08 6.18 -9.19
N ASP A 51 9.46 6.44 -10.32
CA ASP A 51 10.08 7.09 -11.48
C ASP A 51 10.17 8.61 -11.35
N GLY A 52 9.90 9.14 -10.15
CA GLY A 52 9.73 10.57 -9.92
C GLY A 52 8.29 11.02 -10.16
N TYR A 53 7.94 12.16 -9.59
CA TYR A 53 6.63 12.78 -9.75
C TYR A 53 6.71 14.26 -9.36
N GLU A 54 5.63 15.01 -9.61
CA GLU A 54 5.53 16.41 -9.21
C GLU A 54 4.40 16.56 -8.17
N ILE A 55 4.69 17.26 -7.08
CA ILE A 55 3.72 17.62 -6.05
C ILE A 55 3.82 19.12 -5.77
N ALA A 56 2.71 19.83 -5.91
CA ALA A 56 2.61 21.26 -5.61
C ALA A 56 3.74 22.09 -6.27
N GLY A 57 4.10 21.78 -7.52
CA GLY A 57 5.18 22.44 -8.26
C GLY A 57 6.60 22.00 -7.89
N ASN A 58 6.75 21.06 -6.96
CA ASN A 58 8.05 20.50 -6.59
C ASN A 58 8.29 19.15 -7.29
N LYS A 59 9.40 19.07 -8.01
CA LYS A 59 9.80 17.84 -8.67
C LYS A 59 10.49 16.91 -7.69
N VAL A 60 9.99 15.67 -7.59
CA VAL A 60 10.60 14.58 -6.84
C VAL A 60 11.34 13.67 -7.81
N GLU A 61 12.65 13.53 -7.62
CA GLU A 61 13.47 12.70 -8.50
C GLU A 61 13.23 11.20 -8.29
N PRO A 62 13.50 10.36 -9.31
CA PRO A 62 13.41 8.91 -9.19
C PRO A 62 14.23 8.36 -8.03
N ALA A 63 13.62 7.52 -7.20
CA ALA A 63 14.29 6.99 -6.02
C ALA A 63 13.82 5.59 -5.62
N GLU A 64 14.67 4.90 -4.88
CA GLU A 64 14.32 3.72 -4.12
C GLU A 64 13.59 4.09 -2.83
N MET A 65 12.62 3.27 -2.45
CA MET A 65 11.76 3.54 -1.29
C MET A 65 11.79 2.41 -0.28
N TYR A 66 11.87 2.82 0.98
CA TYR A 66 11.57 1.98 2.12
C TYR A 66 10.04 1.76 2.20
N PRO A 67 9.54 0.54 2.49
CA PRO A 67 8.11 0.30 2.59
C PRO A 67 7.41 1.23 3.58
N SER A 68 6.22 1.71 3.22
CA SER A 68 5.33 2.40 4.16
C SER A 68 4.67 1.39 5.11
N ASN A 69 4.09 1.88 6.21
CA ASN A 69 3.41 1.03 7.19
C ASN A 69 2.28 0.19 6.57
N GLU A 70 1.62 0.71 5.55
CA GLU A 70 0.54 0.01 4.83
C GLU A 70 1.02 -1.22 4.05
N LEU A 71 2.31 -1.24 3.71
CA LEU A 71 2.95 -2.35 3.00
C LEU A 71 3.56 -3.41 3.93
N TRP A 72 3.41 -3.23 5.26
CA TRP A 72 3.91 -4.19 6.24
C TRP A 72 3.14 -5.52 6.12
N GLY A 73 3.86 -6.64 6.20
CA GLY A 73 3.32 -7.97 5.89
C GLY A 73 3.42 -8.39 4.43
N THR A 74 3.68 -7.45 3.50
CA THR A 74 3.88 -7.75 2.07
C THR A 74 5.28 -7.39 1.60
N TYR A 75 5.72 -6.17 1.88
CA TYR A 75 7.03 -5.63 1.48
C TYR A 75 7.96 -5.35 2.66
N GLY A 76 7.44 -5.33 3.90
CA GLY A 76 8.18 -5.16 5.13
C GLY A 76 7.78 -6.20 6.18
N PHE A 77 8.76 -6.71 6.93
CA PHE A 77 8.58 -7.74 7.96
C PHE A 77 9.54 -7.47 9.11
N THR A 78 9.08 -7.63 10.35
CA THR A 78 9.86 -7.38 11.56
C THR A 78 10.17 -8.69 12.29
N TYR A 79 11.42 -8.87 12.71
CA TYR A 79 11.91 -10.06 13.41
C TYR A 79 12.74 -9.70 14.63
N PRO A 80 12.61 -10.44 15.74
CA PRO A 80 13.37 -10.18 16.97
C PRO A 80 14.85 -10.62 16.89
N ASN A 81 15.21 -11.45 15.92
CA ASN A 81 16.56 -11.97 15.76
C ASN A 81 16.96 -12.06 14.29
N ILE A 82 18.29 -12.10 14.07
CA ILE A 82 18.87 -12.08 12.71
C ILE A 82 18.65 -13.40 11.96
N GLU A 83 18.52 -14.52 12.63
CA GLU A 83 18.33 -15.84 12.03
C GLU A 83 16.97 -15.89 11.32
N SER A 84 15.91 -15.51 12.02
CA SER A 84 14.56 -15.42 11.44
C SER A 84 14.49 -14.39 10.30
N ALA A 85 15.17 -13.26 10.46
CA ALA A 85 15.28 -12.25 9.41
C ALA A 85 15.98 -12.80 8.15
N LYS A 86 17.05 -13.56 8.30
CA LYS A 86 17.76 -14.20 7.18
C LYS A 86 16.89 -15.22 6.43
N ILE A 87 16.09 -16.00 7.13
CA ILE A 87 15.15 -16.95 6.51
C ILE A 87 14.17 -16.19 5.60
N LYS A 88 13.55 -15.13 6.14
CA LYS A 88 12.62 -14.30 5.38
C LYS A 88 13.30 -13.57 4.21
N TYR A 89 14.52 -13.12 4.40
CA TYR A 89 15.32 -12.49 3.36
C TYR A 89 15.53 -13.43 2.16
N GLU A 90 15.93 -14.69 2.40
CA GLU A 90 16.12 -15.67 1.33
C GLU A 90 14.77 -16.07 0.67
N GLU A 91 13.67 -16.10 1.44
CA GLU A 91 12.33 -16.30 0.89
C GLU A 91 11.94 -15.16 -0.08
N LEU A 92 12.15 -13.90 0.32
CA LEU A 92 11.84 -12.75 -0.52
C LEU A 92 12.68 -12.68 -1.79
N LYS A 93 13.93 -13.10 -1.75
CA LYS A 93 14.79 -13.19 -2.94
C LYS A 93 14.26 -14.19 -3.98
N LYS A 94 13.67 -15.29 -3.52
CA LYS A 94 13.12 -16.33 -4.41
C LYS A 94 11.77 -15.94 -5.01
N LYS A 95 11.00 -15.11 -4.35
CA LYS A 95 9.75 -14.59 -4.90
C LYS A 95 10.08 -13.65 -6.05
N LYS A 96 9.67 -13.99 -7.28
CA LYS A 96 9.49 -13.00 -8.34
C LYS A 96 8.30 -12.13 -7.92
N PHE A 97 8.59 -10.99 -7.29
CA PHE A 97 7.57 -9.96 -7.18
C PHE A 97 7.33 -9.47 -8.60
N GLU A 98 6.13 -9.67 -9.12
CA GLU A 98 5.70 -8.91 -10.28
C GLU A 98 5.90 -7.45 -9.91
N ASP A 99 6.74 -6.76 -10.68
CA ASP A 99 6.91 -5.33 -10.56
C ASP A 99 5.54 -4.71 -10.81
N ASN A 100 4.80 -4.50 -9.72
CA ASN A 100 3.65 -3.64 -9.74
C ASN A 100 4.18 -2.25 -10.08
N LYS A 101 4.19 -1.95 -11.37
CA LYS A 101 4.56 -0.68 -12.00
C LYS A 101 3.75 0.53 -11.51
N LYS A 102 3.05 0.39 -10.36
CA LYS A 102 2.13 1.36 -9.78
C LYS A 102 2.26 1.45 -8.25
N ILE A 103 3.49 1.71 -7.75
CA ILE A 103 3.63 2.32 -6.42
C ILE A 103 4.31 3.67 -6.62
N SER A 104 3.81 4.45 -7.52
CA SER A 104 4.00 5.89 -7.56
C SER A 104 2.66 6.51 -7.25
N GLY A 105 2.44 6.94 -6.01
CA GLY A 105 1.45 7.94 -5.61
C GLY A 105 0.02 7.88 -6.15
N VAL A 106 -0.29 6.89 -6.97
CA VAL A 106 -1.62 6.59 -7.45
C VAL A 106 -2.04 5.33 -6.73
N THR A 107 -2.92 5.49 -5.76
CA THR A 107 -3.82 4.44 -5.29
C THR A 107 -3.95 3.35 -6.36
N ASN A 108 -3.75 2.07 -5.98
CA ASN A 108 -4.31 0.97 -6.75
C ASN A 108 -5.67 1.43 -7.20
N GLN A 109 -5.81 1.76 -8.49
CA GLN A 109 -7.12 2.09 -9.02
C GLN A 109 -7.90 0.80 -8.85
N PHE A 110 -8.63 0.73 -7.74
CA PHE A 110 -9.58 -0.32 -7.49
C PHE A 110 -10.59 -0.23 -8.64
N ILE A 111 -10.41 -1.07 -9.64
CA ILE A 111 -11.34 -1.14 -10.77
C ILE A 111 -12.54 -1.93 -10.27
N MET A 112 -13.54 -1.18 -9.81
CA MET A 112 -14.84 -1.74 -9.47
C MET A 112 -15.62 -1.97 -10.76
N GLU A 113 -15.84 -3.21 -11.11
CA GLU A 113 -16.77 -3.57 -12.18
C GLU A 113 -18.21 -3.44 -11.65
N LEU A 114 -19.03 -2.65 -12.35
CA LEU A 114 -20.43 -2.52 -11.98
C LEU A 114 -21.20 -3.72 -12.52
N PRO A 115 -22.05 -4.36 -11.69
CA PRO A 115 -22.93 -5.43 -12.17
C PRO A 115 -23.89 -4.94 -13.26
N ASP A 116 -24.23 -5.79 -14.21
CA ASP A 116 -25.26 -5.49 -15.22
C ASP A 116 -26.67 -5.41 -14.64
N LYS A 117 -26.86 -5.89 -13.41
CA LYS A 117 -28.12 -5.82 -12.64
C LYS A 117 -28.11 -4.66 -11.66
N GLU A 118 -29.29 -4.35 -11.12
CA GLU A 118 -29.40 -3.38 -10.02
C GLU A 118 -28.61 -3.81 -8.78
N PHE A 119 -27.98 -2.84 -8.10
CA PHE A 119 -27.15 -3.06 -6.92
C PHE A 119 -27.32 -1.93 -5.90
N THR A 120 -26.94 -2.18 -4.67
CA THR A 120 -26.78 -1.16 -3.63
C THR A 120 -25.30 -0.98 -3.28
N ILE A 121 -24.95 0.13 -2.62
CA ILE A 121 -23.60 0.32 -2.07
C ILE A 121 -23.22 -0.82 -1.13
N LYS A 122 -24.19 -1.32 -0.34
CA LYS A 122 -23.97 -2.41 0.61
C LYS A 122 -23.64 -3.73 -0.09
N ASP A 123 -24.28 -4.01 -1.23
CA ASP A 123 -24.01 -5.23 -1.99
C ASP A 123 -22.58 -5.20 -2.55
N LEU A 124 -22.19 -4.08 -3.18
CA LEU A 124 -20.82 -3.91 -3.67
C LEU A 124 -19.78 -3.92 -2.55
N ALA A 125 -20.07 -3.29 -1.42
CA ALA A 125 -19.18 -3.29 -0.27
C ALA A 125 -18.91 -4.71 0.24
N LYS A 126 -19.94 -5.55 0.28
CA LYS A 126 -19.83 -6.97 0.66
C LYS A 126 -19.06 -7.77 -0.40
N GLU A 127 -19.36 -7.58 -1.68
CA GLU A 127 -18.71 -8.28 -2.79
C GLU A 127 -17.21 -8.01 -2.85
N TYR A 128 -16.83 -6.73 -2.71
CA TYR A 128 -15.43 -6.31 -2.80
C TYR A 128 -14.68 -6.28 -1.47
N GLY A 129 -15.32 -6.64 -0.35
CA GLY A 129 -14.70 -6.62 0.98
C GLY A 129 -14.24 -5.22 1.41
N LYS A 130 -14.95 -4.16 1.00
CA LYS A 130 -14.63 -2.76 1.28
C LYS A 130 -15.70 -2.10 2.14
N SER A 131 -15.39 -0.95 2.75
CA SER A 131 -16.38 -0.17 3.49
C SER A 131 -17.39 0.49 2.54
N ASN A 132 -18.61 0.74 3.04
CA ASN A 132 -19.65 1.45 2.27
C ASN A 132 -19.18 2.84 1.82
N SER A 133 -18.45 3.56 2.67
CA SER A 133 -17.91 4.89 2.33
C SER A 133 -16.88 4.82 1.21
N TYR A 134 -16.02 3.80 1.22
CA TYR A 134 -15.04 3.59 0.16
C TYR A 134 -15.73 3.33 -1.19
N ILE A 135 -16.68 2.38 -1.22
CA ILE A 135 -17.45 2.06 -2.43
C ILE A 135 -18.24 3.27 -2.93
N TYR A 136 -18.87 4.03 -2.02
CA TYR A 136 -19.60 5.24 -2.37
C TYR A 136 -18.71 6.27 -3.08
N ASN A 137 -17.53 6.54 -2.53
CA ASN A 137 -16.59 7.50 -3.13
C ASN A 137 -16.13 7.04 -4.52
N GLN A 138 -15.80 5.75 -4.67
CA GLN A 138 -15.41 5.18 -5.97
C GLN A 138 -16.56 5.24 -7.00
N LEU A 139 -17.80 5.05 -6.57
CA LEU A 139 -18.95 5.16 -7.46
C LEU A 139 -19.19 6.61 -7.89
N MET A 140 -19.02 7.59 -6.97
CA MET A 140 -19.22 9.01 -7.27
C MET A 140 -18.21 9.60 -8.25
N GLU A 141 -17.04 8.99 -8.39
CA GLU A 141 -16.01 9.36 -9.39
C GLU A 141 -16.31 8.85 -10.81
N ARG A 142 -17.40 8.10 -10.98
CA ARG A 142 -17.78 7.46 -12.25
C ARG A 142 -19.04 8.11 -12.81
N ASP A 143 -19.17 8.04 -14.13
CA ASP A 143 -20.33 8.56 -14.88
C ASP A 143 -21.18 7.48 -15.57
N ASP A 144 -20.78 6.20 -15.44
CA ASP A 144 -21.40 5.04 -16.10
C ASP A 144 -22.53 4.37 -15.30
N TRP A 145 -23.16 5.10 -14.39
CA TRP A 145 -24.25 4.61 -13.55
C TRP A 145 -25.36 5.67 -13.38
N VAL A 146 -26.54 5.22 -12.95
CA VAL A 146 -27.68 6.07 -12.56
C VAL A 146 -28.39 5.49 -11.34
N ILE A 147 -29.09 6.35 -10.59
CA ILE A 147 -30.00 5.88 -9.54
C ILE A 147 -31.24 5.29 -10.25
N SER A 148 -31.46 3.99 -10.05
CA SER A 148 -32.63 3.30 -10.62
C SER A 148 -33.89 3.57 -9.80
N ARG A 149 -33.79 3.45 -8.47
CA ARG A 149 -34.90 3.66 -7.53
C ARG A 149 -34.39 3.87 -6.09
N GLU A 150 -35.31 4.27 -5.20
CA GLU A 150 -35.06 4.33 -3.76
C GLU A 150 -35.97 3.34 -3.03
N ILE A 151 -35.39 2.57 -2.12
CA ILE A 151 -36.14 1.66 -1.23
C ILE A 151 -36.34 2.37 0.10
N LYS A 152 -37.58 2.69 0.47
CA LYS A 152 -37.91 3.21 1.80
C LYS A 152 -37.84 2.04 2.78
N GLY A 153 -36.77 2.01 3.58
CA GLY A 153 -36.69 1.16 4.79
C GLY A 153 -37.41 1.87 5.95
N GLY A 154 -37.70 1.16 7.04
CA GLY A 154 -38.42 1.68 8.20
C GLY A 154 -37.93 3.05 8.74
N ARG A 155 -37.43 3.15 9.98
CA ARG A 155 -36.88 4.40 10.54
C ARG A 155 -35.46 4.63 10.01
N GLY A 156 -35.29 5.44 8.93
CA GLY A 156 -33.98 5.76 8.39
C GLY A 156 -34.04 6.44 7.01
N LYS A 157 -32.86 6.80 6.48
CA LYS A 157 -32.74 7.33 5.13
C LYS A 157 -33.05 6.23 4.10
N PRO A 158 -33.71 6.54 2.98
CA PRO A 158 -33.94 5.57 1.91
C PRO A 158 -32.62 4.97 1.39
N THR A 159 -32.63 3.69 1.08
CA THR A 159 -31.52 3.02 0.41
C THR A 159 -31.62 3.27 -1.09
N LYS A 160 -30.59 3.84 -1.68
CA LYS A 160 -30.51 4.06 -3.12
C LYS A 160 -30.09 2.77 -3.83
N VAL A 161 -30.78 2.45 -4.90
CA VAL A 161 -30.48 1.35 -5.80
C VAL A 161 -29.92 1.96 -7.09
N TYR A 162 -28.81 1.42 -7.55
CA TYR A 162 -28.07 1.91 -8.69
C TYR A 162 -28.12 0.88 -9.81
N LYS A 163 -27.95 1.33 -11.04
CA LYS A 163 -27.73 0.47 -12.20
C LYS A 163 -26.71 1.11 -13.14
N ARG A 164 -26.03 0.27 -13.92
CA ARG A 164 -25.18 0.73 -15.02
C ARG A 164 -26.03 1.39 -16.11
N LYS A 165 -25.49 2.42 -16.75
CA LYS A 165 -26.10 3.08 -17.92
C LYS A 165 -26.09 2.17 -19.14
#